data_82c107da3cbb633e53d4eebb96964711
#
_entry.id   82c107da3cbb633e53d4eebb96964711
#
_cell.length_a   1.000
_cell.length_b   1.000
_cell.length_c   1.000
_cell.angle_alpha   90.00
_cell.angle_beta   90.00
_cell.angle_gamma   90.00
#
_symmetry.space_group_name_H-M   'P 1'
#
loop_
_entity.id
_entity.type
_entity.pdbx_description
1 polymer ?
#
loop_
_entity_poly.entity_id
_entity_poly.type
_entity_poly.pdbx_seq_one_letter_code
_entity_poly.pdbx_strand_id
1 'polypeptide(L)'
;MKNDGGEFIGEIISDDGREILVVTKAIGKIFINKSDISSITKVDEGLENKENKEFRASGPFTTRYYFTTNALPIKKNDNYGLIHLYGPEIHLSVGNKTSIGLMATWIASPIALVLKQQIYSNNNFHVSIGSIIGSSGYINQGQTYGGLHWGTMTFGNRLSNVSFSAGLAHINWTENITNYYDNNVFMSSARDIGDKNSYSFDDADHPYYIPPIVPSYSSINSSFYSAFYNTVNEDEDQYNSLKYFKSKQLASVIGFSGIVPFGKKASFIFDSMLFIANKSKVSYTDKEIEVTYTYNTNNPATGISTPQTETQTVIYGEGSISSETSRSTTFIFMPAMRFNQSYTSSFQVALAGFINTNENGSTSAPIPMVSWLTKF
;
A
#
# COMPACT_ATOMS: atom_id res chain seq x y z
N MET A 1 42.03 -2.64 20.49
CA MET A 1 41.91 -4.08 20.80
C MET A 1 43.26 -4.68 20.87
N LYS A 2 43.60 -5.43 21.93
CA LYS A 2 44.87 -6.12 22.09
C LYS A 2 44.86 -7.50 21.44
N ASN A 3 46.04 -8.07 21.21
CA ASN A 3 46.19 -9.42 20.66
C ASN A 3 45.60 -10.53 21.58
N ASP A 4 45.53 -10.27 22.90
CA ASP A 4 44.89 -11.14 23.90
C ASP A 4 43.36 -11.03 23.97
N GLY A 5 42.73 -10.20 23.10
CA GLY A 5 41.30 -9.92 23.08
C GLY A 5 40.88 -8.81 24.03
N GLY A 6 41.77 -8.23 24.81
CA GLY A 6 41.44 -7.08 25.67
C GLY A 6 41.11 -5.84 24.85
N GLU A 7 40.03 -5.15 25.23
CA GLU A 7 39.59 -3.93 24.58
C GLU A 7 39.67 -2.75 25.56
N PHE A 8 40.35 -1.67 25.13
CA PHE A 8 40.43 -0.42 25.89
C PHE A 8 39.81 0.69 25.06
N ILE A 9 38.89 1.42 25.65
CA ILE A 9 38.24 2.58 25.06
C ILE A 9 38.74 3.82 25.81
N GLY A 10 39.33 4.77 25.09
CA GLY A 10 39.86 5.98 25.68
C GLY A 10 40.49 6.91 24.64
N GLU A 11 40.99 8.03 25.10
CA GLU A 11 41.68 9.03 24.28
C GLU A 11 43.20 8.72 24.21
N ILE A 12 43.73 8.70 23.00
CA ILE A 12 45.18 8.57 22.79
C ILE A 12 45.82 9.92 23.01
N ILE A 13 46.57 10.08 24.10
CA ILE A 13 47.26 11.32 24.47
C ILE A 13 48.65 11.43 23.84
N SER A 14 49.36 10.33 23.73
CA SER A 14 50.64 10.29 23.04
C SER A 14 50.91 8.95 22.40
N ASP A 15 51.71 8.99 21.33
CA ASP A 15 52.21 7.85 20.58
C ASP A 15 53.68 8.10 20.30
N ASP A 16 54.56 7.38 20.97
CA ASP A 16 56.02 7.52 20.84
C ASP A 16 56.62 6.54 19.82
N GLY A 17 55.80 5.80 19.11
CA GLY A 17 56.19 4.80 18.11
C GLY A 17 56.37 3.39 18.68
N ARG A 18 56.59 3.21 19.97
CA ARG A 18 56.72 1.92 20.68
C ARG A 18 55.50 1.67 21.56
N GLU A 19 55.04 2.70 22.24
CA GLU A 19 53.95 2.63 23.17
C GLU A 19 52.90 3.71 22.84
N ILE A 20 51.66 3.42 23.19
CA ILE A 20 50.54 4.37 23.12
C ILE A 20 50.07 4.64 24.54
N LEU A 21 49.98 5.93 24.91
CA LEU A 21 49.34 6.36 26.16
C LEU A 21 47.85 6.60 25.88
N VAL A 22 47.04 5.76 26.48
CA VAL A 22 45.58 5.86 26.39
C VAL A 22 45.03 6.29 27.76
N VAL A 23 44.23 7.33 27.78
CA VAL A 23 43.45 7.73 28.96
C VAL A 23 42.08 7.13 28.87
N THR A 24 41.79 6.19 29.76
CA THR A 24 40.49 5.56 29.89
C THR A 24 39.73 6.11 31.09
N LYS A 25 38.42 6.19 31.03
CA LYS A 25 37.59 6.65 32.16
C LYS A 25 37.56 5.67 33.33
N ALA A 26 37.72 4.39 33.05
CA ALA A 26 37.59 3.32 34.05
C ALA A 26 38.90 3.07 34.83
N ILE A 27 40.07 3.20 34.17
CA ILE A 27 41.37 2.76 34.71
C ILE A 27 42.37 3.92 34.80
N GLY A 28 42.06 5.07 34.16
CA GLY A 28 42.95 6.21 34.07
C GLY A 28 43.98 6.06 32.94
N LYS A 29 45.23 6.49 33.16
CA LYS A 29 46.30 6.48 32.16
C LYS A 29 46.91 5.10 32.06
N ILE A 30 46.98 4.55 30.87
CA ILE A 30 47.55 3.22 30.58
C ILE A 30 48.52 3.35 29.41
N PHE A 31 49.71 2.75 29.56
CA PHE A 31 50.65 2.56 28.46
C PHE A 31 50.41 1.19 27.83
N ILE A 32 50.26 1.13 26.54
CA ILE A 32 50.04 -0.11 25.77
C ILE A 32 51.12 -0.20 24.71
N ASN A 33 51.88 -1.30 24.74
CA ASN A 33 52.90 -1.58 23.74
C ASN A 33 52.22 -1.78 22.37
N LYS A 34 52.75 -1.18 21.33
CA LYS A 34 52.22 -1.34 19.98
C LYS A 34 52.26 -2.78 19.46
N SER A 35 53.26 -3.57 19.91
CA SER A 35 53.29 -5.01 19.60
C SER A 35 52.12 -5.80 20.10
N ASP A 36 51.45 -5.31 21.14
CA ASP A 36 50.32 -5.97 21.76
C ASP A 36 48.95 -5.55 21.14
N ILE A 37 48.98 -4.61 20.20
CA ILE A 37 47.76 -4.05 19.60
C ILE A 37 47.44 -4.77 18.30
N SER A 38 46.26 -5.41 18.23
CA SER A 38 45.77 -6.03 17.02
C SER A 38 45.06 -5.04 16.09
N SER A 39 44.37 -4.05 16.67
CA SER A 39 43.68 -3.00 15.88
C SER A 39 43.38 -1.76 16.71
N ILE A 40 43.48 -0.59 16.07
CA ILE A 40 43.01 0.69 16.61
C ILE A 40 41.86 1.15 15.72
N THR A 41 40.70 1.27 16.32
CA THR A 41 39.51 1.76 15.60
C THR A 41 39.06 3.05 16.25
N LYS A 42 38.83 4.09 15.43
CA LYS A 42 38.23 5.32 15.92
C LYS A 42 36.78 5.01 16.34
N VAL A 43 36.53 5.23 17.62
CA VAL A 43 35.17 5.09 18.16
C VAL A 43 34.42 6.41 17.90
N ASP A 44 33.34 6.37 17.15
CA ASP A 44 32.49 7.55 16.97
C ASP A 44 31.94 7.99 18.34
N GLU A 45 31.84 9.32 18.58
CA GLU A 45 31.37 9.93 19.83
C GLU A 45 30.06 9.36 20.38
N GLY A 46 29.25 8.74 19.53
CA GLY A 46 28.02 8.05 19.92
C GLY A 46 28.24 6.76 20.77
N LEU A 47 29.43 6.18 20.79
CA LEU A 47 29.76 5.00 21.62
C LEU A 47 30.30 5.38 23.01
N GLU A 48 30.85 6.59 23.18
CA GLU A 48 31.31 7.07 24.49
C GLU A 48 30.21 7.23 25.53
N ASN A 49 28.95 7.37 25.09
CA ASN A 49 27.80 7.57 25.96
C ASN A 49 27.20 6.28 26.55
N LYS A 50 27.83 5.12 26.37
CA LYS A 50 27.38 3.86 26.99
C LYS A 50 27.34 3.91 28.52
N GLU A 51 28.29 4.60 29.14
CA GLU A 51 28.32 4.73 30.60
C GLU A 51 27.28 5.70 31.18
N ASN A 52 26.85 6.69 30.40
CA ASN A 52 25.89 7.69 30.87
C ASN A 52 24.41 7.32 30.62
N LYS A 53 24.13 6.13 30.10
CA LYS A 53 22.75 5.68 29.75
C LYS A 53 21.94 6.68 28.89
N GLU A 54 22.62 7.54 28.14
CA GLU A 54 22.02 8.46 27.20
C GLU A 54 21.86 7.79 25.84
N PHE A 55 20.69 7.24 25.56
CA PHE A 55 20.38 6.56 24.28
C PHE A 55 20.02 7.57 23.18
N ARG A 56 20.70 8.70 23.11
CA ARG A 56 20.64 9.59 21.94
C ARG A 56 21.48 9.08 20.79
N ALA A 57 21.40 7.77 20.54
CA ALA A 57 22.18 7.16 19.48
C ALA A 57 21.64 7.54 18.11
N SER A 58 22.54 7.95 17.24
CA SER A 58 22.26 8.13 15.82
C SER A 58 22.20 6.79 15.09
N GLY A 59 21.31 5.89 15.51
CA GLY A 59 21.12 4.59 14.88
C GLY A 59 20.58 4.68 13.44
N PRO A 60 20.59 3.61 12.66
CA PRO A 60 20.11 3.59 11.27
C PRO A 60 18.64 3.94 11.17
N PHE A 61 17.84 3.60 12.16
CA PHE A 61 16.41 3.94 12.23
C PHE A 61 16.15 5.44 12.38
N THR A 62 17.12 6.28 12.68
CA THR A 62 16.98 7.75 12.70
C THR A 62 16.89 8.35 11.29
N THR A 63 17.13 7.59 10.25
CA THR A 63 16.87 7.99 8.85
C THR A 63 15.41 7.84 8.46
N ARG A 64 14.55 7.41 9.38
CA ARG A 64 13.12 7.16 9.16
C ARG A 64 12.29 7.90 10.21
N TYR A 65 11.17 8.44 9.79
CA TYR A 65 10.09 8.92 10.66
C TYR A 65 9.19 7.75 11.06
N TYR A 66 7.90 7.91 11.08
CA TYR A 66 7.02 6.77 11.31
C TYR A 66 6.87 5.93 10.03
N PHE A 67 6.41 6.53 8.96
CA PHE A 67 6.25 5.90 7.64
C PHE A 67 7.24 6.45 6.62
N THR A 68 7.40 7.77 6.52
CA THR A 68 8.32 8.38 5.55
C THR A 68 9.77 8.32 5.99
N THR A 69 10.67 8.67 5.09
CA THR A 69 12.11 8.71 5.34
C THR A 69 12.65 10.12 5.14
N ASN A 70 13.69 10.47 5.90
CA ASN A 70 14.45 11.71 5.68
C ASN A 70 15.59 11.50 4.66
N ALA A 71 16.30 12.56 4.29
CA ALA A 71 17.41 12.52 3.35
C ALA A 71 18.80 12.36 4.01
N LEU A 72 18.85 12.05 5.30
CA LEU A 72 20.11 11.93 6.02
C LEU A 72 20.98 10.81 5.46
N PRO A 73 22.34 10.94 5.59
CA PRO A 73 23.28 9.96 5.11
C PRO A 73 23.02 8.56 5.66
N ILE A 74 23.11 7.57 4.80
CA ILE A 74 23.08 6.15 5.13
C ILE A 74 24.54 5.71 5.23
N LYS A 75 24.91 5.07 6.32
CA LYS A 75 26.25 4.50 6.47
C LYS A 75 26.25 3.05 6.04
N LYS A 76 27.40 2.55 5.59
CA LYS A 76 27.58 1.11 5.34
C LYS A 76 27.26 0.34 6.62
N ASN A 77 26.52 -0.76 6.49
CA ASN A 77 26.02 -1.59 7.58
C ASN A 77 24.95 -0.92 8.49
N ASP A 78 24.32 0.16 8.05
CA ASP A 78 23.13 0.73 8.68
C ASP A 78 21.88 -0.10 8.33
N ASN A 79 21.95 -1.42 8.56
CA ASN A 79 20.84 -2.34 8.33
C ASN A 79 19.88 -2.31 9.50
N TYR A 80 18.61 -2.35 9.24
CA TYR A 80 17.61 -2.42 10.29
C TYR A 80 16.32 -3.11 9.81
N GLY A 81 15.62 -3.70 10.74
CA GLY A 81 14.29 -4.26 10.56
C GLY A 81 13.26 -3.52 11.40
N LEU A 82 12.04 -3.54 10.94
CA LEU A 82 10.87 -3.06 11.65
C LEU A 82 9.82 -4.16 11.67
N ILE A 83 9.11 -4.21 12.79
CA ILE A 83 7.93 -5.03 12.94
C ILE A 83 6.78 -4.08 13.25
N HIS A 84 5.83 -3.98 12.34
CA HIS A 84 4.61 -3.21 12.49
C HIS A 84 3.42 -4.12 12.79
N LEU A 85 2.30 -3.56 13.22
CA LEU A 85 1.06 -4.32 13.36
C LEU A 85 0.63 -4.96 12.04
N TYR A 86 0.88 -4.31 10.92
CA TYR A 86 0.51 -4.81 9.59
C TYR A 86 1.53 -5.78 8.98
N GLY A 87 2.77 -5.83 9.48
CA GLY A 87 3.78 -6.77 8.98
C GLY A 87 5.22 -6.33 9.15
N PRO A 88 6.16 -7.16 8.70
CA PRO A 88 7.59 -6.89 8.78
C PRO A 88 8.10 -6.00 7.64
N GLU A 89 9.20 -5.30 7.93
CA GLU A 89 9.94 -4.49 6.99
C GLU A 89 11.43 -4.62 7.26
N ILE A 90 12.26 -4.75 6.23
CA ILE A 90 13.71 -4.87 6.31
C ILE A 90 14.35 -3.85 5.38
N HIS A 91 15.39 -3.18 5.87
CA HIS A 91 16.21 -2.23 5.11
C HIS A 91 17.69 -2.59 5.19
N LEU A 92 18.32 -2.68 4.03
CA LEU A 92 19.74 -2.97 3.85
C LEU A 92 20.43 -1.76 3.25
N SER A 93 21.55 -1.36 3.83
CA SER A 93 22.41 -0.32 3.26
C SER A 93 23.37 -0.92 2.23
N VAL A 94 23.20 -0.55 0.98
CA VAL A 94 24.05 -0.95 -0.12
C VAL A 94 25.08 0.17 -0.36
N GLY A 95 26.18 0.14 0.42
CA GLY A 95 27.17 1.21 0.39
C GLY A 95 26.82 2.41 1.29
N ASN A 96 27.29 3.62 0.93
CA ASN A 96 27.21 4.81 1.79
C ASN A 96 26.04 5.77 1.41
N LYS A 97 25.31 5.49 0.36
CA LYS A 97 24.28 6.41 -0.17
C LYS A 97 22.98 5.74 -0.54
N THR A 98 22.95 4.41 -0.60
CA THR A 98 21.83 3.64 -1.12
C THR A 98 21.28 2.71 -0.06
N SER A 99 19.97 2.64 0.06
CA SER A 99 19.26 1.65 0.88
C SER A 99 18.21 0.95 0.02
N ILE A 100 18.11 -0.35 0.19
CA ILE A 100 17.08 -1.21 -0.40
C ILE A 100 16.28 -1.81 0.74
N GLY A 101 14.98 -1.81 0.64
CA GLY A 101 14.09 -2.38 1.64
C GLY A 101 13.02 -3.26 1.02
N LEU A 102 12.49 -4.15 1.83
CA LEU A 102 11.33 -4.98 1.52
C LEU A 102 10.30 -4.79 2.63
N MET A 103 9.08 -4.49 2.24
CA MET A 103 7.93 -4.35 3.14
C MET A 103 6.89 -5.40 2.75
N ALA A 104 6.26 -6.01 3.74
CA ALA A 104 5.20 -6.96 3.50
C ALA A 104 4.18 -6.95 4.65
N THR A 105 2.98 -7.42 4.40
CA THR A 105 2.06 -7.79 5.48
C THR A 105 2.48 -9.14 6.09
N TRP A 106 1.86 -9.52 7.21
CA TRP A 106 2.12 -10.82 7.86
C TRP A 106 1.88 -12.03 6.97
N ILE A 107 1.04 -11.88 5.97
CA ILE A 107 0.73 -12.92 4.98
C ILE A 107 1.46 -12.68 3.65
N ALA A 108 2.46 -11.76 3.60
CA ALA A 108 3.20 -11.37 2.41
C ALA A 108 2.33 -10.89 1.22
N SER A 109 1.14 -10.39 1.48
CA SER A 109 0.21 -9.85 0.48
C SER A 109 -0.58 -8.67 1.08
N PRO A 110 -0.32 -7.41 0.69
CA PRO A 110 0.62 -6.94 -0.34
C PRO A 110 2.10 -7.03 0.05
N ILE A 111 2.95 -6.84 -0.96
CA ILE A 111 4.41 -6.78 -0.83
C ILE A 111 4.95 -5.59 -1.63
N ALA A 112 5.99 -4.93 -1.11
CA ALA A 112 6.60 -3.79 -1.76
C ALA A 112 8.11 -3.75 -1.61
N LEU A 113 8.80 -3.34 -2.67
CA LEU A 113 10.22 -3.03 -2.69
C LEU A 113 10.40 -1.53 -2.45
N VAL A 114 11.34 -1.17 -1.59
CA VAL A 114 11.70 0.20 -1.23
C VAL A 114 13.11 0.49 -1.69
N LEU A 115 13.30 1.60 -2.38
CA LEU A 115 14.60 2.11 -2.79
C LEU A 115 14.77 3.53 -2.27
N LYS A 116 15.96 3.84 -1.77
CA LYS A 116 16.33 5.19 -1.37
C LYS A 116 17.77 5.47 -1.79
N GLN A 117 17.97 6.61 -2.43
CA GLN A 117 19.27 7.09 -2.90
C GLN A 117 19.51 8.48 -2.36
N GLN A 118 20.58 8.67 -1.63
CA GLN A 118 21.07 10.00 -1.25
C GLN A 118 21.75 10.66 -2.45
N ILE A 119 21.32 11.89 -2.78
CA ILE A 119 21.87 12.68 -3.90
C ILE A 119 22.89 13.69 -3.39
N TYR A 120 22.56 14.40 -2.31
CA TYR A 120 23.36 15.46 -1.75
C TYR A 120 23.36 15.44 -0.25
N SER A 121 24.49 15.79 0.37
CA SER A 121 24.62 15.90 1.81
C SER A 121 25.70 16.91 2.16
N ASN A 122 25.35 17.89 2.96
CA ASN A 122 26.28 18.87 3.54
C ASN A 122 25.76 19.25 4.94
N ASN A 123 26.62 19.15 5.96
CA ASN A 123 26.38 19.48 7.37
C ASN A 123 24.92 19.30 7.83
N ASN A 124 24.06 20.30 7.58
CA ASN A 124 22.67 20.35 8.04
C ASN A 124 21.64 20.32 6.90
N PHE A 125 22.06 20.13 5.64
CA PHE A 125 21.15 20.05 4.49
C PHE A 125 21.44 18.79 3.66
N HIS A 126 20.41 18.02 3.39
CA HIS A 126 20.49 16.74 2.71
C HIS A 126 19.35 16.59 1.71
N VAL A 127 19.64 15.91 0.61
CA VAL A 127 18.66 15.61 -0.45
C VAL A 127 18.73 14.13 -0.81
N SER A 128 17.59 13.51 -0.94
CA SER A 128 17.46 12.13 -1.41
C SER A 128 16.27 11.97 -2.34
N ILE A 129 16.32 10.92 -3.13
CA ILE A 129 15.17 10.39 -3.87
C ILE A 129 14.82 9.01 -3.33
N GLY A 130 13.56 8.66 -3.43
CA GLY A 130 13.05 7.37 -2.99
C GLY A 130 11.96 6.84 -3.90
N SER A 131 11.76 5.54 -3.84
CA SER A 131 10.73 4.84 -4.60
C SER A 131 10.24 3.64 -3.79
N ILE A 132 8.92 3.48 -3.74
CA ILE A 132 8.25 2.25 -3.31
C ILE A 132 7.52 1.72 -4.54
N ILE A 133 7.70 0.44 -4.84
CA ILE A 133 6.96 -0.27 -5.89
C ILE A 133 6.41 -1.53 -5.27
N GLY A 134 5.10 -1.73 -5.38
CA GLY A 134 4.42 -2.83 -4.75
C GLY A 134 3.34 -3.47 -5.60
N SER A 135 2.95 -4.64 -5.17
CA SER A 135 1.85 -5.41 -5.73
C SER A 135 0.94 -5.92 -4.62
N SER A 136 -0.32 -6.09 -4.94
CA SER A 136 -1.29 -6.76 -4.04
C SER A 136 -0.88 -8.18 -3.64
N GLY A 137 0.13 -8.76 -4.30
CA GLY A 137 0.64 -10.09 -3.99
C GLY A 137 -0.24 -11.23 -4.52
N TYR A 138 -0.11 -12.40 -3.89
CA TYR A 138 -0.72 -13.63 -4.40
C TYR A 138 -2.23 -13.74 -4.14
N ILE A 139 -2.79 -13.05 -3.13
CA ILE A 139 -4.21 -13.19 -2.76
C ILE A 139 -5.14 -12.78 -3.90
N ASN A 140 -4.82 -11.71 -4.62
CA ASN A 140 -5.57 -11.32 -5.82
C ASN A 140 -4.73 -11.44 -7.10
N GLN A 141 -3.86 -12.44 -7.15
CA GLN A 141 -3.07 -12.82 -8.33
C GLN A 141 -2.21 -11.67 -8.92
N GLY A 142 -1.81 -10.70 -8.08
CA GLY A 142 -1.02 -9.58 -8.51
C GLY A 142 -1.73 -8.56 -9.43
N GLN A 143 -3.05 -8.60 -9.49
CA GLN A 143 -3.85 -7.73 -10.39
C GLN A 143 -3.72 -6.25 -10.09
N THR A 144 -3.35 -5.90 -8.85
CA THR A 144 -3.10 -4.51 -8.44
C THR A 144 -1.62 -4.31 -8.20
N TYR A 145 -1.07 -3.29 -8.83
CA TYR A 145 0.30 -2.84 -8.59
C TYR A 145 0.36 -1.32 -8.59
N GLY A 146 1.36 -0.80 -7.91
CA GLY A 146 1.50 0.65 -7.80
C GLY A 146 2.87 1.06 -7.28
N GLY A 147 3.06 2.35 -7.20
CA GLY A 147 4.28 2.93 -6.69
C GLY A 147 4.08 4.34 -6.15
N LEU A 148 5.05 4.74 -5.34
CA LEU A 148 5.22 6.07 -4.81
C LEU A 148 6.68 6.48 -5.05
N HIS A 149 6.91 7.57 -5.75
CA HIS A 149 8.21 8.08 -6.10
C HIS A 149 8.33 9.51 -5.58
N TRP A 150 9.40 9.80 -4.84
CA TRP A 150 9.52 11.11 -4.18
C TRP A 150 10.95 11.63 -4.12
N GLY A 151 11.08 12.94 -4.03
CA GLY A 151 12.26 13.63 -3.58
C GLY A 151 12.06 14.15 -2.16
N THR A 152 13.10 14.13 -1.33
CA THR A 152 13.08 14.64 0.05
C THR A 152 14.23 15.59 0.27
N MET A 153 13.95 16.72 0.88
CA MET A 153 14.92 17.67 1.44
C MET A 153 14.82 17.61 2.96
N THR A 154 15.97 17.48 3.63
CA THR A 154 16.05 17.40 5.10
C THR A 154 16.99 18.43 5.63
N PHE A 155 16.55 19.15 6.66
CA PHE A 155 17.34 20.12 7.41
C PHE A 155 17.55 19.61 8.84
N GLY A 156 18.81 19.60 9.30
CA GLY A 156 19.17 19.15 10.63
C GLY A 156 20.07 17.91 10.63
N ASN A 157 20.05 17.19 11.72
CA ASN A 157 20.91 16.02 11.96
C ASN A 157 20.08 14.78 12.35
N ARG A 158 20.76 13.67 12.67
CA ARG A 158 20.07 12.41 13.01
C ARG A 158 19.22 12.46 14.28
N LEU A 159 19.44 13.40 15.17
CA LEU A 159 18.67 13.54 16.42
C LEU A 159 17.51 14.53 16.30
N SER A 160 17.72 15.60 15.53
CA SER A 160 16.71 16.63 15.31
C SER A 160 16.74 17.08 13.86
N ASN A 161 15.65 16.90 13.16
CA ASN A 161 15.56 17.29 11.77
C ASN A 161 14.10 17.50 11.33
N VAL A 162 13.95 18.20 10.23
CA VAL A 162 12.70 18.42 9.54
C VAL A 162 12.89 18.10 8.05
N SER A 163 11.89 17.50 7.44
CA SER A 163 11.91 17.12 6.03
C SER A 163 10.67 17.60 5.29
N PHE A 164 10.90 17.98 4.05
CA PHE A 164 9.87 18.25 3.04
C PHE A 164 10.04 17.26 1.90
N SER A 165 8.95 16.64 1.47
CA SER A 165 8.93 15.67 0.38
C SER A 165 7.89 16.05 -0.64
N ALA A 166 8.19 15.80 -1.91
CA ALA A 166 7.24 15.91 -3.00
C ALA A 166 7.42 14.75 -3.97
N GLY A 167 6.32 14.25 -4.52
CA GLY A 167 6.39 13.11 -5.40
C GLY A 167 5.09 12.78 -6.11
N LEU A 168 5.10 11.62 -6.75
CA LEU A 168 3.98 11.07 -7.50
C LEU A 168 3.70 9.65 -7.02
N ALA A 169 2.44 9.36 -6.79
CA ALA A 169 1.95 8.01 -6.58
C ALA A 169 1.10 7.55 -7.76
N HIS A 170 1.21 6.30 -8.11
CA HIS A 170 0.35 5.68 -9.10
C HIS A 170 -0.13 4.33 -8.59
N ILE A 171 -1.35 3.99 -8.93
CA ILE A 171 -1.91 2.66 -8.70
C ILE A 171 -2.66 2.22 -9.95
N ASN A 172 -2.44 0.97 -10.32
CA ASN A 172 -3.12 0.32 -11.43
C ASN A 172 -3.84 -0.91 -10.88
N TRP A 173 -5.11 -1.04 -11.19
CA TRP A 173 -5.88 -2.22 -10.82
C TRP A 173 -6.71 -2.68 -12.01
N THR A 174 -6.98 -3.97 -12.01
CA THR A 174 -7.90 -4.58 -12.96
C THR A 174 -9.19 -4.86 -12.19
N GLU A 175 -10.28 -4.29 -12.65
CA GLU A 175 -11.62 -4.59 -12.16
C GLU A 175 -12.21 -5.67 -13.06
N ASN A 176 -12.66 -6.75 -12.47
CA ASN A 176 -13.32 -7.83 -13.20
C ASN A 176 -14.81 -7.49 -13.32
N ILE A 177 -15.21 -7.06 -14.49
CA ILE A 177 -16.61 -6.69 -14.76
C ILE A 177 -17.52 -7.92 -14.75
N THR A 178 -16.99 -9.10 -15.06
CA THR A 178 -17.76 -10.34 -14.95
C THR A 178 -18.31 -10.55 -13.54
N ASN A 179 -17.58 -10.16 -12.49
CA ASN A 179 -18.09 -10.27 -11.13
C ASN A 179 -19.27 -9.33 -10.86
N TYR A 180 -19.33 -8.20 -11.54
CA TYR A 180 -20.47 -7.30 -11.44
C TYR A 180 -21.71 -7.91 -12.08
N TYR A 181 -21.56 -8.59 -13.21
CA TYR A 181 -22.64 -9.26 -13.92
C TYR A 181 -22.92 -10.67 -13.38
N ASP A 182 -21.91 -11.42 -12.92
CA ASP A 182 -22.07 -12.75 -12.33
C ASP A 182 -22.79 -12.70 -10.97
N ASN A 183 -22.58 -11.64 -10.19
CA ASN A 183 -23.36 -11.41 -8.97
C ASN A 183 -24.81 -11.02 -9.26
N ASN A 184 -25.08 -10.57 -10.46
CA ASN A 184 -26.42 -10.27 -10.95
C ASN A 184 -26.85 -11.30 -11.98
N VAL A 185 -26.62 -12.49 -11.67
CA VAL A 185 -27.29 -13.78 -11.97
C VAL A 185 -27.96 -13.95 -13.36
N PHE A 186 -28.19 -12.88 -14.12
CA PHE A 186 -29.06 -13.00 -15.27
C PHE A 186 -28.42 -13.77 -16.44
N MET A 187 -27.12 -13.52 -16.70
CA MET A 187 -26.44 -14.21 -17.79
C MET A 187 -26.14 -15.69 -17.49
N SER A 188 -25.81 -16.02 -16.23
CA SER A 188 -25.68 -17.42 -15.84
C SER A 188 -27.03 -18.12 -15.86
N SER A 189 -28.10 -17.45 -15.46
CA SER A 189 -29.44 -18.05 -15.47
C SER A 189 -30.08 -18.08 -16.85
N ALA A 190 -29.75 -17.19 -17.77
CA ALA A 190 -30.15 -17.36 -19.17
C ALA A 190 -29.49 -18.58 -19.81
N ARG A 191 -28.29 -18.96 -19.41
CA ARG A 191 -27.66 -20.24 -19.78
C ARG A 191 -28.28 -21.44 -19.08
N ASP A 192 -28.68 -21.28 -17.81
CA ASP A 192 -29.23 -22.34 -16.96
C ASP A 192 -30.74 -22.50 -17.05
N ILE A 193 -31.45 -21.62 -17.76
CA ILE A 193 -32.89 -21.79 -18.03
C ILE A 193 -33.21 -23.08 -18.82
N GLY A 194 -32.17 -23.70 -19.42
CA GLY A 194 -32.25 -25.09 -19.91
C GLY A 194 -32.36 -26.13 -18.79
N ASP A 195 -31.95 -25.82 -17.58
CA ASP A 195 -31.97 -26.71 -16.42
C ASP A 195 -33.06 -26.25 -15.43
N LYS A 196 -34.13 -27.02 -15.38
CA LYS A 196 -35.46 -26.70 -14.84
C LYS A 196 -35.56 -26.40 -13.34
N ASN A 197 -34.48 -26.19 -12.59
CA ASN A 197 -34.62 -26.41 -11.13
C ASN A 197 -34.08 -25.33 -10.19
N SER A 198 -33.57 -24.16 -10.59
CA SER A 198 -32.82 -23.50 -9.56
C SER A 198 -32.93 -22.00 -9.31
N TYR A 199 -33.64 -21.20 -10.06
CA TYR A 199 -33.71 -19.77 -9.72
C TYR A 199 -35.13 -19.22 -9.81
N SER A 200 -35.70 -18.85 -8.64
CA SER A 200 -36.91 -18.05 -8.62
C SER A 200 -36.49 -16.60 -8.82
N PHE A 201 -36.86 -16.01 -9.94
CA PHE A 201 -36.77 -14.56 -10.17
C PHE A 201 -37.94 -13.82 -9.49
N ASP A 202 -38.39 -14.31 -8.33
CA ASP A 202 -39.52 -13.78 -7.59
C ASP A 202 -39.16 -12.54 -6.76
N ASP A 203 -37.88 -12.15 -6.74
CA ASP A 203 -37.43 -10.98 -6.00
C ASP A 203 -37.52 -9.73 -6.89
N ALA A 204 -38.61 -8.98 -6.71
CA ALA A 204 -38.87 -7.73 -7.43
C ALA A 204 -37.82 -6.61 -7.14
N ASP A 205 -37.02 -6.77 -6.10
CA ASP A 205 -35.91 -5.85 -5.72
C ASP A 205 -34.59 -6.19 -6.42
N HIS A 206 -34.54 -7.30 -7.16
CA HIS A 206 -33.35 -7.69 -7.90
C HIS A 206 -33.18 -6.78 -9.13
N PRO A 207 -31.99 -6.18 -9.37
CA PRO A 207 -31.76 -5.26 -10.48
C PRO A 207 -31.98 -5.86 -11.89
N TYR A 208 -32.11 -7.16 -11.99
CA TYR A 208 -32.43 -7.89 -13.23
C TYR A 208 -33.72 -8.70 -13.12
N TYR A 209 -34.63 -8.23 -12.29
CA TYR A 209 -35.93 -8.82 -12.19
C TYR A 209 -36.62 -8.76 -13.56
N ILE A 210 -36.86 -9.92 -14.13
CA ILE A 210 -37.76 -10.06 -15.26
C ILE A 210 -39.14 -10.36 -14.68
N PRO A 211 -40.10 -9.44 -14.80
CA PRO A 211 -41.44 -9.72 -14.32
C PRO A 211 -41.98 -10.98 -14.98
N PRO A 212 -42.68 -11.84 -14.23
CA PRO A 212 -43.28 -13.05 -14.80
C PRO A 212 -44.21 -12.67 -15.92
N ILE A 213 -43.86 -13.04 -17.13
CA ILE A 213 -44.41 -12.52 -18.35
C ILE A 213 -45.77 -13.11 -18.68
N VAL A 214 -46.04 -14.29 -18.21
CA VAL A 214 -47.35 -14.92 -18.55
C VAL A 214 -47.68 -16.05 -17.57
N PRO A 215 -48.93 -16.28 -17.28
CA PRO A 215 -49.33 -17.42 -16.47
C PRO A 215 -49.09 -18.74 -17.21
N SER A 216 -48.27 -19.57 -16.62
CA SER A 216 -48.19 -21.03 -16.65
C SER A 216 -48.28 -21.84 -17.96
N TYR A 217 -47.90 -21.30 -19.11
CA TYR A 217 -47.79 -22.11 -20.34
C TYR A 217 -46.32 -22.36 -20.68
N SER A 218 -45.86 -23.58 -20.50
CA SER A 218 -44.46 -24.01 -20.68
C SER A 218 -43.88 -23.71 -22.08
N SER A 219 -44.71 -23.66 -23.11
CA SER A 219 -44.29 -23.37 -24.49
C SER A 219 -44.00 -21.88 -24.75
N ILE A 220 -44.70 -20.98 -24.11
CA ILE A 220 -44.51 -19.52 -24.24
C ILE A 220 -43.26 -19.12 -23.57
N ASN A 221 -43.04 -19.60 -22.37
CA ASN A 221 -41.81 -19.34 -21.61
C ASN A 221 -40.56 -19.80 -22.37
N SER A 222 -40.57 -21.01 -22.95
CA SER A 222 -39.41 -21.51 -23.72
C SER A 222 -39.13 -20.67 -24.98
N SER A 223 -40.15 -20.18 -25.66
CA SER A 223 -39.99 -19.30 -26.84
C SER A 223 -39.44 -17.93 -26.47
N PHE A 224 -39.94 -17.35 -25.40
CA PHE A 224 -39.42 -16.09 -24.87
C PHE A 224 -37.95 -16.21 -24.47
N TYR A 225 -37.61 -17.21 -23.65
CA TYR A 225 -36.26 -17.40 -23.18
C TYR A 225 -35.30 -17.69 -24.31
N SER A 226 -35.69 -18.48 -25.31
CA SER A 226 -34.87 -18.71 -26.48
C SER A 226 -34.61 -17.44 -27.29
N ALA A 227 -35.64 -16.62 -27.48
CA ALA A 227 -35.53 -15.33 -28.17
C ALA A 227 -34.65 -14.36 -27.38
N PHE A 228 -34.88 -14.26 -26.05
CA PHE A 228 -34.07 -13.43 -25.17
C PHE A 228 -32.59 -13.84 -25.21
N TYR A 229 -32.30 -15.14 -25.07
CA TYR A 229 -30.97 -15.68 -25.14
C TYR A 229 -30.25 -15.35 -26.46
N ASN A 230 -30.94 -15.47 -27.58
CA ASN A 230 -30.39 -15.13 -28.88
C ASN A 230 -30.12 -13.62 -28.99
N THR A 231 -31.01 -12.78 -28.53
CA THR A 231 -30.83 -11.32 -28.55
C THR A 231 -29.65 -10.87 -27.69
N VAL A 232 -29.47 -11.50 -26.52
CA VAL A 232 -28.34 -11.21 -25.63
C VAL A 232 -27.02 -11.75 -26.21
N ASN A 233 -27.02 -12.92 -26.82
CA ASN A 233 -25.82 -13.50 -27.40
C ASN A 233 -25.29 -12.74 -28.63
N GLU A 234 -26.16 -12.07 -29.39
CA GLU A 234 -25.75 -11.19 -30.48
C GLU A 234 -24.86 -10.03 -29.98
N ASP A 235 -25.03 -9.63 -28.72
CA ASP A 235 -24.22 -8.63 -28.04
C ASP A 235 -23.04 -9.20 -27.22
N GLU A 236 -22.78 -10.53 -27.31
CA GLU A 236 -21.77 -11.22 -26.47
C GLU A 236 -20.35 -10.70 -26.72
N ASP A 237 -20.01 -10.30 -27.94
CA ASP A 237 -18.73 -9.71 -28.27
C ASP A 237 -18.49 -8.39 -27.53
N GLN A 238 -19.51 -7.57 -27.40
CA GLN A 238 -19.47 -6.32 -26.64
C GLN A 238 -19.38 -6.59 -25.14
N TYR A 239 -20.11 -7.58 -24.65
CA TYR A 239 -20.05 -8.05 -23.26
C TYR A 239 -18.66 -8.61 -22.92
N ASN A 240 -18.07 -9.45 -23.77
CA ASN A 240 -16.75 -10.00 -23.57
C ASN A 240 -15.64 -8.93 -23.63
N SER A 241 -15.81 -7.88 -24.43
CA SER A 241 -14.87 -6.74 -24.49
C SER A 241 -14.82 -5.93 -23.20
N LEU A 242 -15.90 -5.91 -22.45
CA LEU A 242 -16.09 -5.19 -21.18
C LEU A 242 -15.71 -6.04 -19.95
N LYS A 243 -15.32 -7.29 -20.14
CA LYS A 243 -15.05 -8.28 -19.09
C LYS A 243 -13.99 -7.85 -18.10
N TYR A 244 -13.05 -6.98 -18.52
CA TYR A 244 -11.98 -6.46 -17.68
C TYR A 244 -11.82 -4.96 -17.90
N PHE A 245 -11.96 -4.21 -16.84
CA PHE A 245 -11.64 -2.79 -16.84
C PHE A 245 -10.31 -2.54 -16.14
N LYS A 246 -9.37 -1.89 -16.84
CA LYS A 246 -8.10 -1.47 -16.25
C LYS A 246 -8.20 -0.02 -15.83
N SER A 247 -8.15 0.22 -14.55
CA SER A 247 -8.14 1.55 -13.99
C SER A 247 -6.74 1.99 -13.60
N LYS A 248 -6.44 3.25 -13.84
CA LYS A 248 -5.20 3.91 -13.43
C LYS A 248 -5.56 5.13 -12.59
N GLN A 249 -4.93 5.24 -11.45
CA GLN A 249 -5.02 6.43 -10.62
C GLN A 249 -3.65 7.04 -10.44
N LEU A 250 -3.54 8.34 -10.62
CA LEU A 250 -2.33 9.12 -10.40
C LEU A 250 -2.60 10.14 -9.29
N ALA A 251 -1.67 10.27 -8.35
CA ALA A 251 -1.75 11.26 -7.29
C ALA A 251 -0.45 12.03 -7.17
N SER A 252 -0.54 13.34 -6.95
CA SER A 252 0.56 14.15 -6.44
C SER A 252 0.63 13.98 -4.94
N VAL A 253 1.84 13.86 -4.40
CA VAL A 253 2.09 13.64 -2.98
C VAL A 253 3.01 14.71 -2.44
N ILE A 254 2.63 15.33 -1.32
CA ILE A 254 3.43 16.31 -0.59
C ILE A 254 3.57 15.79 0.84
N GLY A 255 4.79 15.77 1.38
CA GLY A 255 5.06 15.31 2.74
C GLY A 255 5.77 16.39 3.57
N PHE A 256 5.43 16.43 4.84
CA PHE A 256 6.12 17.19 5.86
C PHE A 256 6.31 16.33 7.10
N SER A 257 7.55 16.19 7.55
CA SER A 257 7.89 15.28 8.63
C SER A 257 9.04 15.84 9.46
N GLY A 258 9.13 15.41 10.71
CA GLY A 258 10.20 15.86 11.60
C GLY A 258 10.39 14.93 12.80
N ILE A 259 11.55 15.04 13.42
CA ILE A 259 11.89 14.39 14.67
C ILE A 259 12.57 15.39 15.59
N VAL A 260 12.14 15.41 16.86
CA VAL A 260 12.70 16.26 17.90
C VAL A 260 12.94 15.40 19.15
N PRO A 261 14.13 15.48 19.80
CA PRO A 261 14.38 14.74 21.01
C PRO A 261 13.46 15.24 22.15
N PHE A 262 12.88 14.27 22.85
CA PHE A 262 12.07 14.48 24.04
C PHE A 262 12.69 13.76 25.22
N GLY A 263 13.45 14.50 26.05
CA GLY A 263 14.23 13.91 27.13
C GLY A 263 15.44 13.09 26.61
N LYS A 264 15.91 12.16 27.44
CA LYS A 264 17.14 11.40 27.18
C LYS A 264 16.93 10.18 26.28
N LYS A 265 15.75 9.55 26.35
CA LYS A 265 15.48 8.25 25.70
C LYS A 265 14.31 8.29 24.72
N ALA A 266 13.65 9.42 24.57
CA ALA A 266 12.49 9.55 23.72
C ALA A 266 12.68 10.62 22.64
N SER A 267 11.97 10.48 21.55
CA SER A 267 11.85 11.49 20.52
C SER A 267 10.40 11.59 20.08
N PHE A 268 9.94 12.82 19.92
CA PHE A 268 8.69 13.08 19.24
C PHE A 268 8.91 13.06 17.73
N ILE A 269 8.05 12.37 17.01
CA ILE A 269 8.04 12.28 15.56
C ILE A 269 6.72 12.83 15.07
N PHE A 270 6.81 13.67 14.08
CA PHE A 270 5.71 14.14 13.29
C PHE A 270 5.90 13.66 11.85
N ASP A 271 4.92 12.96 11.31
CA ASP A 271 4.97 12.46 9.94
C ASP A 271 3.63 12.72 9.25
N SER A 272 3.65 13.33 8.06
CA SER A 272 2.42 13.65 7.33
C SER A 272 2.59 13.59 5.83
N MET A 273 1.51 13.24 5.15
CA MET A 273 1.41 13.19 3.69
C MET A 273 0.06 13.68 3.22
N LEU A 274 0.07 14.48 2.16
CA LEU A 274 -1.09 14.94 1.43
C LEU A 274 -1.08 14.32 0.04
N PHE A 275 -2.10 13.54 -0.29
CA PHE A 275 -2.33 12.97 -1.60
C PHE A 275 -3.43 13.75 -2.30
N ILE A 276 -3.17 14.20 -3.51
CA ILE A 276 -4.14 14.85 -4.39
C ILE A 276 -4.30 13.95 -5.62
N ALA A 277 -5.38 13.21 -5.67
CA ALA A 277 -5.60 12.17 -6.66
C ALA A 277 -6.79 12.50 -7.57
N ASN A 278 -6.65 12.15 -8.83
CA ASN A 278 -7.77 12.04 -9.74
C ASN A 278 -8.23 10.58 -9.74
N LYS A 279 -9.48 10.35 -9.36
CA LYS A 279 -10.12 9.04 -9.40
C LYS A 279 -10.98 8.94 -10.65
N SER A 280 -10.81 7.87 -11.38
CA SER A 280 -11.74 7.48 -12.41
C SER A 280 -12.86 6.67 -11.75
N LYS A 281 -14.10 7.13 -11.87
CA LYS A 281 -15.30 6.39 -11.45
C LYS A 281 -15.93 5.78 -12.70
N VAL A 282 -16.10 4.49 -12.67
CA VAL A 282 -16.86 3.78 -13.70
C VAL A 282 -18.31 3.66 -13.22
N SER A 283 -19.24 4.08 -14.04
CA SER A 283 -20.66 3.87 -13.80
C SER A 283 -21.25 3.03 -14.93
N TYR A 284 -22.14 2.15 -14.56
CA TYR A 284 -22.87 1.28 -15.46
C TYR A 284 -24.33 1.76 -15.50
N THR A 285 -24.92 1.78 -16.68
CA THR A 285 -26.33 2.07 -16.85
C THR A 285 -27.02 0.83 -17.41
N ASP A 286 -28.25 0.61 -17.02
CA ASP A 286 -29.03 -0.49 -17.55
C ASP A 286 -29.34 -0.29 -19.04
N LYS A 287 -29.38 -1.38 -19.78
CA LYS A 287 -29.73 -1.41 -21.18
C LYS A 287 -31.14 -2.01 -21.33
N GLU A 288 -31.98 -1.36 -22.13
CA GLU A 288 -33.28 -1.91 -22.54
C GLU A 288 -33.10 -2.66 -23.85
N ILE A 289 -33.58 -3.89 -23.89
CA ILE A 289 -33.61 -4.69 -25.11
C ILE A 289 -35.05 -5.08 -25.41
N GLU A 290 -35.38 -5.13 -26.69
CA GLU A 290 -36.68 -5.63 -27.17
C GLU A 290 -36.50 -7.10 -27.57
N VAL A 291 -37.23 -7.97 -26.91
CA VAL A 291 -37.28 -9.40 -27.20
C VAL A 291 -38.57 -9.74 -27.90
N THR A 292 -38.45 -10.17 -29.16
CA THR A 292 -39.59 -10.62 -29.95
C THR A 292 -39.61 -12.14 -30.02
N TYR A 293 -40.67 -12.76 -29.59
CA TYR A 293 -40.82 -14.19 -29.56
C TYR A 293 -42.14 -14.65 -30.15
N THR A 294 -42.16 -15.86 -30.71
CA THR A 294 -43.33 -16.45 -31.35
C THR A 294 -43.73 -17.73 -30.63
N TYR A 295 -44.97 -17.86 -30.30
CA TYR A 295 -45.54 -19.05 -29.68
C TYR A 295 -46.84 -19.46 -30.34
N ASN A 296 -47.20 -20.74 -30.22
CA ASN A 296 -48.44 -21.24 -30.78
C ASN A 296 -49.57 -21.25 -29.75
N THR A 297 -50.71 -20.69 -30.10
CA THR A 297 -51.93 -20.83 -29.33
C THR A 297 -52.84 -21.85 -29.98
N ASN A 298 -53.28 -22.86 -29.21
CA ASN A 298 -54.22 -23.87 -29.69
C ASN A 298 -55.64 -23.45 -29.38
N ASN A 299 -56.48 -23.37 -30.38
CA ASN A 299 -57.90 -23.17 -30.19
C ASN A 299 -58.54 -24.47 -29.72
N PRO A 300 -59.04 -24.58 -28.49
CA PRO A 300 -59.56 -25.82 -27.95
C PRO A 300 -60.85 -26.32 -28.68
N ALA A 301 -61.58 -25.43 -29.37
CA ALA A 301 -62.78 -25.77 -30.05
C ALA A 301 -62.55 -26.35 -31.46
N THR A 302 -61.44 -25.94 -32.11
CA THR A 302 -61.15 -26.33 -33.49
C THR A 302 -59.89 -27.21 -33.64
N GLY A 303 -59.07 -27.31 -32.59
CA GLY A 303 -57.78 -27.96 -32.61
C GLY A 303 -56.75 -27.29 -33.51
N ILE A 304 -57.01 -26.09 -34.01
CA ILE A 304 -56.11 -25.36 -34.90
C ILE A 304 -55.10 -24.60 -34.04
N SER A 305 -53.82 -24.78 -34.38
CA SER A 305 -52.71 -24.06 -33.79
C SER A 305 -52.38 -22.83 -34.62
N THR A 306 -52.45 -21.65 -34.03
CA THR A 306 -52.12 -20.37 -34.67
C THR A 306 -50.91 -19.74 -34.03
N PRO A 307 -49.87 -19.34 -34.81
CA PRO A 307 -48.74 -18.61 -34.27
C PRO A 307 -49.12 -17.20 -33.82
N GLN A 308 -48.67 -16.82 -32.65
CA GLN A 308 -48.75 -15.47 -32.10
C GLN A 308 -47.33 -14.94 -31.92
N THR A 309 -47.12 -13.68 -32.28
CA THR A 309 -45.82 -13.00 -32.06
C THR A 309 -46.03 -11.85 -31.09
N GLU A 310 -45.19 -11.80 -30.11
CA GLU A 310 -45.25 -10.78 -29.05
C GLU A 310 -43.86 -10.18 -28.86
N THR A 311 -43.80 -8.87 -28.59
CA THR A 311 -42.53 -8.16 -28.29
C THR A 311 -42.62 -7.60 -26.90
N GLN A 312 -41.57 -7.84 -26.13
CA GLN A 312 -41.46 -7.35 -24.76
C GLN A 312 -40.12 -6.64 -24.56
N THR A 313 -40.21 -5.47 -23.93
CA THR A 313 -39.00 -4.74 -23.49
C THR A 313 -38.50 -5.33 -22.17
N VAL A 314 -37.24 -5.70 -22.14
CA VAL A 314 -36.57 -6.24 -20.96
C VAL A 314 -35.42 -5.33 -20.62
N ILE A 315 -35.29 -4.96 -19.34
CA ILE A 315 -34.15 -4.21 -18.83
C ILE A 315 -33.08 -5.23 -18.43
N TYR A 316 -31.91 -5.12 -19.00
CA TYR A 316 -30.83 -5.97 -18.62
C TYR A 316 -29.48 -5.23 -18.53
N GLY A 317 -28.60 -5.68 -17.68
CA GLY A 317 -27.48 -4.94 -17.14
C GLY A 317 -26.27 -4.69 -18.03
N GLU A 318 -26.49 -4.38 -19.30
CA GLU A 318 -25.42 -4.03 -20.23
C GLU A 318 -25.51 -2.62 -20.77
N GLY A 319 -25.69 -1.69 -19.89
CA GLY A 319 -25.72 -0.30 -20.29
C GLY A 319 -24.36 0.26 -20.70
N SER A 320 -24.34 1.50 -21.07
CA SER A 320 -23.13 2.22 -21.39
C SER A 320 -22.22 2.35 -20.19
N ILE A 321 -20.92 2.08 -20.37
CA ILE A 321 -19.91 2.41 -19.37
C ILE A 321 -19.54 3.87 -19.56
N SER A 322 -19.77 4.68 -18.53
CA SER A 322 -19.26 6.05 -18.47
C SER A 322 -18.13 6.16 -17.46
N SER A 323 -17.06 6.85 -17.84
CA SER A 323 -15.95 7.15 -16.94
C SER A 323 -16.01 8.61 -16.53
N GLU A 324 -16.31 8.84 -15.26
CA GLU A 324 -16.23 10.16 -14.65
C GLU A 324 -14.92 10.30 -13.89
N THR A 325 -14.24 11.43 -14.07
CA THR A 325 -13.05 11.74 -13.30
C THR A 325 -13.41 12.64 -12.14
N SER A 326 -13.28 12.14 -10.93
CA SER A 326 -13.48 12.92 -9.70
C SER A 326 -12.15 13.17 -8.99
N ARG A 327 -12.03 14.31 -8.33
CA ARG A 327 -10.87 14.67 -7.52
C ARG A 327 -11.06 14.19 -6.08
N SER A 328 -10.01 13.59 -5.52
CA SER A 328 -9.99 13.18 -4.12
C SER A 328 -8.72 13.68 -3.45
N THR A 329 -8.87 14.19 -2.25
CA THR A 329 -7.75 14.66 -1.42
C THR A 329 -7.71 13.82 -0.16
N THR A 330 -6.55 13.20 0.11
CA THR A 330 -6.33 12.42 1.33
C THR A 330 -5.16 13.02 2.11
N PHE A 331 -5.42 13.44 3.34
CA PHE A 331 -4.41 13.88 4.27
C PHE A 331 -4.17 12.79 5.32
N ILE A 332 -2.92 12.36 5.46
CA ILE A 332 -2.48 11.40 6.48
C ILE A 332 -1.55 12.13 7.45
N PHE A 333 -1.78 11.93 8.74
CA PHE A 333 -1.10 12.60 9.82
C PHE A 333 -0.76 11.58 10.91
N MET A 334 0.49 11.47 11.29
CA MET A 334 1.00 10.42 12.19
C MET A 334 1.93 11.03 13.26
N PRO A 335 1.38 11.65 14.31
CA PRO A 335 2.18 11.98 15.49
C PRO A 335 2.60 10.69 16.20
N ALA A 336 3.88 10.61 16.57
CA ALA A 336 4.46 9.44 17.18
C ALA A 336 5.46 9.77 18.26
N MET A 337 5.62 8.84 19.20
CA MET A 337 6.69 8.84 20.18
C MET A 337 7.59 7.63 19.92
N ARG A 338 8.89 7.88 19.79
CA ARG A 338 9.91 6.84 19.69
C ARG A 338 10.66 6.75 21.00
N PHE A 339 10.72 5.55 21.56
CA PHE A 339 11.43 5.23 22.80
C PHE A 339 12.65 4.38 22.45
N ASN A 340 13.84 4.91 22.66
CA ASN A 340 15.08 4.20 22.42
C ASN A 340 15.36 3.27 23.62
N GLN A 341 15.34 1.97 23.39
CA GLN A 341 15.62 0.96 24.41
C GLN A 341 17.12 0.70 24.51
N SER A 342 17.80 0.73 23.35
CA SER A 342 19.25 0.56 23.23
C SER A 342 19.77 1.29 21.99
N TYR A 343 21.06 1.17 21.69
CA TYR A 343 21.65 1.66 20.42
C TYR A 343 21.12 0.92 19.19
N THR A 344 20.63 -0.29 19.38
CA THR A 344 20.19 -1.18 18.30
C THR A 344 18.69 -1.42 18.30
N SER A 345 17.96 -0.90 19.29
CA SER A 345 16.54 -1.19 19.44
C SER A 345 15.74 0.05 19.85
N SER A 346 14.60 0.22 19.23
CA SER A 346 13.63 1.27 19.53
C SER A 346 12.23 0.74 19.42
N PHE A 347 11.32 1.37 20.15
CA PHE A 347 9.89 1.13 20.11
C PHE A 347 9.16 2.43 19.74
N GLN A 348 8.17 2.37 18.91
CA GLN A 348 7.36 3.52 18.50
C GLN A 348 5.89 3.27 18.71
N VAL A 349 5.19 4.32 19.16
CA VAL A 349 3.74 4.40 19.24
C VAL A 349 3.29 5.62 18.44
N ALA A 350 2.31 5.46 17.59
CA ALA A 350 1.73 6.52 16.80
C ALA A 350 0.20 6.48 16.83
N LEU A 351 -0.41 7.61 16.57
CA LEU A 351 -1.81 7.71 16.22
C LEU A 351 -1.90 8.20 14.79
N ALA A 352 -2.10 7.30 13.84
CA ALA A 352 -2.32 7.68 12.47
C ALA A 352 -3.75 8.17 12.28
N GLY A 353 -3.92 9.41 11.83
CA GLY A 353 -5.20 9.95 11.38
C GLY A 353 -5.20 10.05 9.86
N PHE A 354 -6.31 9.72 9.22
CA PHE A 354 -6.51 10.07 7.83
C PHE A 354 -7.81 10.84 7.66
N ILE A 355 -7.78 11.81 6.75
CA ILE A 355 -8.94 12.59 6.31
C ILE A 355 -8.99 12.47 4.81
N ASN A 356 -10.04 11.86 4.29
CA ASN A 356 -10.31 11.78 2.86
C ASN A 356 -11.48 12.68 2.53
N THR A 357 -11.29 13.60 1.61
CA THR A 357 -12.33 14.51 1.11
C THR A 357 -12.53 14.27 -0.37
N ASN A 358 -13.76 14.04 -0.75
CA ASN A 358 -14.22 13.89 -2.13
C ASN A 358 -15.56 14.61 -2.31
N GLU A 359 -16.16 14.52 -3.49
CA GLU A 359 -17.44 15.14 -3.83
C GLU A 359 -18.60 14.67 -2.95
N ASN A 360 -18.51 13.48 -2.36
CA ASN A 360 -19.55 12.88 -1.50
C ASN A 360 -19.37 13.23 0.00
N GLY A 361 -18.37 14.04 0.35
CA GLY A 361 -18.14 14.45 1.71
C GLY A 361 -16.74 14.09 2.23
N SER A 362 -16.59 14.07 3.55
CA SER A 362 -15.32 13.84 4.24
C SER A 362 -15.43 12.65 5.17
N THR A 363 -14.44 11.77 5.10
CA THR A 363 -14.31 10.61 6.00
C THR A 363 -13.00 10.70 6.76
N SER A 364 -13.04 10.45 8.06
CA SER A 364 -11.85 10.44 8.91
C SER A 364 -11.85 9.26 9.88
N ALA A 365 -10.68 8.70 10.16
CA ALA A 365 -10.52 7.70 11.19
C ALA A 365 -9.14 7.79 11.84
N PRO A 366 -9.04 7.67 13.18
CA PRO A 366 -7.80 7.48 13.90
C PRO A 366 -7.44 5.98 13.95
N ILE A 367 -6.17 5.65 13.69
CA ILE A 367 -5.66 4.28 13.74
C ILE A 367 -4.46 4.25 14.70
N PRO A 368 -4.56 3.57 15.85
CA PRO A 368 -3.40 3.37 16.69
C PRO A 368 -2.38 2.45 16.03
N MET A 369 -1.12 2.81 16.08
CA MET A 369 -0.06 2.09 15.42
C MET A 369 1.13 1.90 16.34
N VAL A 370 1.75 0.73 16.24
CA VAL A 370 2.93 0.36 17.02
C VAL A 370 3.98 -0.25 16.11
N SER A 371 5.23 0.03 16.39
CA SER A 371 6.34 -0.61 15.67
C SER A 371 7.58 -0.79 16.57
N TRP A 372 8.30 -1.88 16.31
CA TRP A 372 9.59 -2.18 16.90
C TRP A 372 10.67 -2.08 15.82
N LEU A 373 11.75 -1.42 16.14
CA LEU A 373 12.88 -1.22 15.27
C LEU A 373 14.10 -1.92 15.86
N THR A 374 14.80 -2.68 15.04
CA THR A 374 16.02 -3.39 15.44
C THR A 374 17.10 -3.25 14.38
N LYS A 375 18.31 -2.85 14.79
CA LYS A 375 19.52 -2.87 13.96
C LYS A 375 20.13 -4.26 13.99
N PHE A 376 20.68 -4.75 12.85
CA PHE A 376 21.41 -6.01 12.74
C PHE A 376 22.61 -5.89 11.79
#